data_949cbde5b02fcc394db93bd39ff85333
#
_entry.id   949cbde5b02fcc394db93bd39ff85333
#
_cell.length_a   1.000
_cell.length_b   1.000
_cell.length_c   1.000
_cell.angle_alpha   90.00
_cell.angle_beta   90.00
_cell.angle_gamma   90.00
#
_symmetry.space_group_name_H-M   'P 1'
#
loop_
_entity.id
_entity.type
_entity.pdbx_description
1 polymer ?
#
loop_
_entity_poly.entity_id
_entity_poly.type
_entity_poly.pdbx_seq_one_letter_code
_entity_poly.pdbx_strand_id
1 'polypeptide(L)'
;LKKCQPIIESINAIELEYQSLSDAQLRAKTAEFMKRNQEGGESLDDLLPEAFAAVKSAARRMCGKSYDVCDHQLPWEMVHYDVQFIGGIALHEKRIAEMATGEGKTLVSTCPLYLNALTGRNCQLVTVNDYLARRDSEWMGHLFRFLGLTVGCIQNSMDSQSRREMYACNITYGTASEFGFDYLRDNGTVSYTHLRAHETTNY
;
A
#
# COMPACT_ATOMS: atom_id res chain seq x y z
N LEU A 1 3.29 7.03 21.58
CA LEU A 1 3.37 5.61 21.96
C LEU A 1 2.16 5.14 22.75
N LYS A 2 1.81 5.75 23.92
CA LYS A 2 0.68 5.31 24.75
C LYS A 2 -0.69 5.35 24.05
N LYS A 3 -0.91 6.25 23.08
CA LYS A 3 -2.15 6.33 22.31
C LYS A 3 -2.30 5.21 21.26
N CYS A 4 -1.21 4.68 20.75
CA CYS A 4 -1.23 3.61 19.76
C CYS A 4 -1.44 2.23 20.37
N GLN A 5 -1.17 2.07 21.68
CA GLN A 5 -1.21 0.76 22.34
C GLN A 5 -2.57 0.07 22.21
N PRO A 6 -3.72 0.72 22.51
CA PRO A 6 -5.02 0.07 22.35
C PRO A 6 -5.34 -0.33 20.92
N ILE A 7 -4.87 0.47 19.93
CA ILE A 7 -5.05 0.17 18.50
C ILE A 7 -4.26 -1.09 18.14
N ILE A 8 -3.01 -1.19 18.61
CA ILE A 8 -2.14 -2.35 18.34
C ILE A 8 -2.72 -3.62 18.98
N GLU A 9 -3.24 -3.53 20.20
CA GLU A 9 -3.91 -4.64 20.88
C GLU A 9 -5.13 -5.11 20.08
N SER A 10 -5.92 -4.19 19.55
CA SER A 10 -7.05 -4.48 18.66
C SER A 10 -6.59 -5.14 17.36
N ILE A 11 -5.53 -4.62 16.69
CA ILE A 11 -4.95 -5.22 15.48
C ILE A 11 -4.56 -6.68 15.74
N ASN A 12 -3.87 -6.94 16.85
CA ASN A 12 -3.39 -8.27 17.18
C ASN A 12 -4.54 -9.23 17.50
N ALA A 13 -5.58 -8.78 18.21
CA ALA A 13 -6.76 -9.58 18.51
C ALA A 13 -7.51 -9.97 17.22
N ILE A 14 -7.75 -9.00 16.33
CA ILE A 14 -8.42 -9.24 15.05
C ILE A 14 -7.56 -10.15 14.15
N GLU A 15 -6.23 -9.98 14.14
CA GLU A 15 -5.35 -10.82 13.36
C GLU A 15 -5.43 -12.29 13.78
N LEU A 16 -5.55 -12.56 15.09
CA LEU A 16 -5.76 -13.93 15.59
C LEU A 16 -7.07 -14.54 15.05
N GLU A 17 -8.14 -13.76 14.99
CA GLU A 17 -9.40 -14.22 14.39
C GLU A 17 -9.22 -14.48 12.88
N TYR A 18 -8.50 -13.60 12.17
CA TYR A 18 -8.26 -13.73 10.74
C TYR A 18 -7.38 -14.93 10.37
N GLN A 19 -6.58 -15.46 11.29
CA GLN A 19 -5.83 -16.70 11.06
C GLN A 19 -6.74 -17.90 10.78
N SER A 20 -7.97 -17.91 11.28
CA SER A 20 -8.96 -18.94 11.03
C SER A 20 -9.63 -18.87 9.65
N LEU A 21 -9.56 -17.72 8.96
CA LEU A 21 -10.14 -17.51 7.65
C LEU A 21 -9.35 -18.24 6.57
N SER A 22 -10.02 -18.70 5.52
CA SER A 22 -9.34 -19.12 4.28
C SER A 22 -8.72 -17.94 3.56
N ASP A 23 -7.79 -18.19 2.63
CA ASP A 23 -7.17 -17.14 1.80
C ASP A 23 -8.23 -16.35 1.01
N ALA A 24 -9.24 -17.03 0.49
CA ALA A 24 -10.35 -16.41 -0.23
C ALA A 24 -11.20 -15.50 0.67
N GLN A 25 -11.46 -15.92 1.90
CA GLN A 25 -12.20 -15.11 2.89
C GLN A 25 -11.40 -13.90 3.33
N LEU A 26 -10.09 -14.05 3.57
CA LEU A 26 -9.23 -12.91 3.91
C LEU A 26 -9.16 -11.91 2.77
N ARG A 27 -9.02 -12.38 1.52
CA ARG A 27 -9.04 -11.53 0.33
C ARG A 27 -10.38 -10.79 0.16
N ALA A 28 -11.50 -11.44 0.46
CA ALA A 28 -12.84 -10.85 0.37
C ALA A 28 -13.04 -9.69 1.36
N LYS A 29 -12.27 -9.64 2.47
CA LYS A 29 -12.29 -8.51 3.40
C LYS A 29 -11.95 -7.17 2.73
N THR A 30 -11.11 -7.16 1.71
CA THR A 30 -10.79 -5.93 0.97
C THR A 30 -12.04 -5.33 0.30
N ALA A 31 -12.84 -6.15 -0.36
CA ALA A 31 -14.09 -5.68 -0.98
C ALA A 31 -15.12 -5.25 0.08
N GLU A 32 -15.18 -5.95 1.22
CA GLU A 32 -16.02 -5.58 2.36
C GLU A 32 -15.63 -4.20 2.91
N PHE A 33 -14.34 -3.97 3.16
CA PHE A 33 -13.82 -2.68 3.66
C PHE A 33 -14.06 -1.54 2.68
N MET A 34 -13.82 -1.78 1.38
CA MET A 34 -14.11 -0.80 0.34
C MET A 34 -15.58 -0.41 0.35
N LYS A 35 -16.49 -1.37 0.45
CA LYS A 35 -17.92 -1.13 0.53
C LYS A 35 -18.30 -0.34 1.78
N ARG A 36 -17.79 -0.71 2.94
CA ARG A 36 -18.04 -0.01 4.22
C ARG A 36 -17.57 1.44 4.16
N ASN A 37 -16.41 1.70 3.56
CA ASN A 37 -15.89 3.06 3.42
C ASN A 37 -16.66 3.88 2.36
N GLN A 38 -16.81 3.34 1.15
CA GLN A 38 -17.33 4.10 0.00
C GLN A 38 -18.85 4.25 0.02
N GLU A 39 -19.58 3.23 0.46
CA GLU A 39 -21.05 3.22 0.50
C GLU A 39 -21.58 3.43 1.93
N GLY A 40 -20.90 2.86 2.93
CA GLY A 40 -21.32 2.89 4.33
C GLY A 40 -20.89 4.14 5.09
N GLY A 41 -19.98 4.96 4.53
CA GLY A 41 -19.49 6.18 5.16
C GLY A 41 -18.60 5.95 6.39
N GLU A 42 -18.10 4.72 6.59
CA GLU A 42 -17.19 4.39 7.67
C GLU A 42 -15.81 5.01 7.41
N SER A 43 -15.23 5.65 8.41
CA SER A 43 -13.94 6.33 8.24
C SER A 43 -12.78 5.34 8.12
N LEU A 44 -11.67 5.78 7.52
CA LEU A 44 -10.45 4.97 7.48
C LEU A 44 -9.87 4.74 8.88
N ASP A 45 -10.10 5.65 9.83
CA ASP A 45 -9.67 5.49 11.23
C ASP A 45 -10.41 4.33 11.90
N ASP A 46 -11.71 4.17 11.63
CA ASP A 46 -12.50 3.06 12.15
C ASP A 46 -12.08 1.71 11.54
N LEU A 47 -11.76 1.70 10.24
CA LEU A 47 -11.28 0.51 9.52
C LEU A 47 -9.83 0.14 9.82
N LEU A 48 -9.02 1.06 10.35
CA LEU A 48 -7.57 0.89 10.53
C LEU A 48 -7.20 -0.41 11.27
N PRO A 49 -7.80 -0.78 12.40
CA PRO A 49 -7.41 -2.00 13.11
C PRO A 49 -7.65 -3.26 12.26
N GLU A 50 -8.80 -3.37 11.61
CA GLU A 50 -9.14 -4.50 10.75
C GLU A 50 -8.27 -4.56 9.50
N ALA A 51 -8.01 -3.43 8.86
CA ALA A 51 -7.18 -3.32 7.67
C ALA A 51 -5.73 -3.72 7.96
N PHE A 52 -5.15 -3.23 9.06
CA PHE A 52 -3.78 -3.58 9.47
C PHE A 52 -3.68 -5.07 9.88
N ALA A 53 -4.71 -5.60 10.52
CA ALA A 53 -4.80 -7.02 10.84
C ALA A 53 -4.84 -7.90 9.57
N ALA A 54 -5.57 -7.48 8.53
CA ALA A 54 -5.61 -8.18 7.25
C ALA A 54 -4.23 -8.19 6.57
N VAL A 55 -3.51 -7.06 6.59
CA VAL A 55 -2.14 -6.96 6.06
C VAL A 55 -1.19 -7.88 6.83
N LYS A 56 -1.24 -7.89 8.17
CA LYS A 56 -0.42 -8.78 9.01
C LYS A 56 -0.71 -10.24 8.75
N SER A 57 -1.98 -10.63 8.68
CA SER A 57 -2.41 -12.00 8.41
C SER A 57 -1.97 -12.47 7.02
N ALA A 58 -2.08 -11.61 6.00
CA ALA A 58 -1.58 -11.89 4.65
C ALA A 58 -0.06 -12.10 4.64
N ALA A 59 0.71 -11.20 5.27
CA ALA A 59 2.16 -11.31 5.39
C ALA A 59 2.58 -12.63 6.05
N ARG A 60 1.90 -13.05 7.12
CA ARG A 60 2.14 -14.33 7.82
C ARG A 60 1.91 -15.53 6.91
N ARG A 61 0.86 -15.52 6.09
CA ARG A 61 0.53 -16.63 5.16
C ARG A 61 1.50 -16.74 3.99
N MET A 62 2.21 -15.66 3.69
CA MET A 62 3.24 -15.63 2.67
C MET A 62 4.57 -16.19 3.18
N CYS A 63 4.82 -16.24 4.49
CA CYS A 63 6.05 -16.78 5.07
C CYS A 63 6.36 -18.20 4.59
N GLY A 64 7.64 -18.43 4.29
CA GLY A 64 8.13 -19.71 3.78
C GLY A 64 7.92 -19.93 2.28
N LYS A 65 7.32 -18.97 1.56
CA LYS A 65 7.19 -18.99 0.09
C LYS A 65 8.22 -18.07 -0.53
N SER A 66 8.66 -18.37 -1.76
CA SER A 66 9.54 -17.49 -2.54
C SER A 66 8.77 -16.80 -3.64
N TYR A 67 9.17 -15.59 -3.95
CA TYR A 67 8.52 -14.73 -4.93
C TYR A 67 9.54 -14.11 -5.87
N ASP A 68 9.14 -13.90 -7.13
CA ASP A 68 9.95 -13.21 -8.12
C ASP A 68 10.02 -11.71 -7.81
N VAL A 69 11.23 -11.19 -7.61
CA VAL A 69 11.51 -9.77 -7.37
C VAL A 69 12.77 -9.38 -8.12
N CYS A 70 12.67 -8.49 -9.09
CA CYS A 70 13.79 -8.04 -9.93
C CYS A 70 14.58 -9.22 -10.52
N ASP A 71 13.86 -10.19 -11.09
CA ASP A 71 14.42 -11.38 -11.73
C ASP A 71 15.15 -12.35 -10.75
N HIS A 72 14.91 -12.21 -9.45
CA HIS A 72 15.45 -13.09 -8.40
C HIS A 72 14.33 -13.69 -7.55
N GLN A 73 14.54 -14.93 -7.10
CA GLN A 73 13.64 -15.59 -6.15
C GLN A 73 14.01 -15.13 -4.71
N LEU A 74 13.14 -14.34 -4.10
CA LEU A 74 13.32 -13.89 -2.72
C LEU A 74 12.34 -14.60 -1.79
N PRO A 75 12.81 -15.17 -0.66
CA PRO A 75 11.94 -15.75 0.34
C PRO A 75 11.17 -14.64 1.08
N TRP A 76 9.90 -14.89 1.39
CA TRP A 76 9.14 -14.02 2.26
C TRP A 76 9.24 -14.53 3.70
N GLU A 77 9.87 -13.75 4.55
CA GLU A 77 10.07 -14.07 5.97
C GLU A 77 9.56 -12.94 6.89
N MET A 78 8.80 -12.00 6.31
CA MET A 78 8.40 -10.77 6.98
C MET A 78 6.99 -10.87 7.55
N VAL A 79 6.86 -10.61 8.85
CA VAL A 79 5.59 -10.35 9.54
C VAL A 79 5.75 -9.07 10.35
N HIS A 80 4.75 -8.21 10.34
CA HIS A 80 4.79 -6.94 11.05
C HIS A 80 4.95 -7.12 12.55
N TYR A 81 5.90 -6.40 13.13
CA TYR A 81 6.04 -6.23 14.57
C TYR A 81 5.17 -5.08 15.07
N ASP A 82 4.81 -5.11 16.35
CA ASP A 82 3.95 -4.09 16.95
C ASP A 82 4.52 -2.68 16.81
N VAL A 83 5.85 -2.50 16.94
CA VAL A 83 6.51 -1.22 16.74
C VAL A 83 6.36 -0.68 15.30
N GLN A 84 6.25 -1.56 14.32
CA GLN A 84 6.06 -1.18 12.92
C GLN A 84 4.65 -0.63 12.67
N PHE A 85 3.63 -1.10 13.41
CA PHE A 85 2.30 -0.50 13.34
C PHE A 85 2.28 0.93 13.85
N ILE A 86 3.11 1.29 14.83
CA ILE A 86 3.25 2.69 15.27
C ILE A 86 3.70 3.57 14.10
N GLY A 87 4.67 3.10 13.32
CA GLY A 87 5.10 3.78 12.10
C GLY A 87 3.99 3.91 11.06
N GLY A 88 3.24 2.85 10.83
CA GLY A 88 2.09 2.84 9.91
C GLY A 88 0.97 3.80 10.34
N ILE A 89 0.63 3.81 11.63
CA ILE A 89 -0.35 4.74 12.21
C ILE A 89 0.13 6.20 12.06
N ALA A 90 1.40 6.47 12.37
CA ALA A 90 1.96 7.81 12.23
C ALA A 90 1.89 8.33 10.79
N LEU A 91 2.19 7.47 9.80
CA LEU A 91 2.07 7.81 8.38
C LEU A 91 0.60 8.06 7.98
N HIS A 92 -0.33 7.25 8.48
CA HIS A 92 -1.76 7.46 8.23
C HIS A 92 -2.25 8.79 8.82
N GLU A 93 -1.78 9.14 10.03
CA GLU A 93 -2.04 10.43 10.67
C GLU A 93 -1.32 11.62 10.03
N LYS A 94 -0.71 11.44 8.85
CA LYS A 94 0.04 12.48 8.11
C LYS A 94 1.26 13.01 8.88
N ARG A 95 1.89 12.16 9.69
CA ARG A 95 3.11 12.46 10.44
C ARG A 95 4.34 11.87 9.77
N ILE A 96 5.51 12.32 10.14
CA ILE A 96 6.79 11.75 9.75
C ILE A 96 7.13 10.63 10.73
N ALA A 97 7.37 9.42 10.20
CA ALA A 97 7.88 8.29 10.96
C ALA A 97 9.39 8.17 10.72
N GLU A 98 10.19 8.56 11.70
CA GLU A 98 11.63 8.34 11.66
C GLU A 98 11.94 6.91 12.10
N MET A 99 12.64 6.17 11.24
CA MET A 99 13.01 4.78 11.48
C MET A 99 14.48 4.56 11.05
N ALA A 100 15.25 3.86 11.88
CA ALA A 100 16.62 3.51 11.58
C ALA A 100 16.73 2.60 10.33
N THR A 101 17.92 2.49 9.77
CA THR A 101 18.19 1.57 8.66
C THR A 101 18.01 0.13 9.16
N GLY A 102 17.33 -0.72 8.38
CA GLY A 102 17.07 -2.11 8.77
C GLY A 102 15.76 -2.35 9.53
N GLU A 103 15.06 -1.31 10.00
CA GLU A 103 13.81 -1.42 10.78
C GLU A 103 12.57 -1.83 9.94
N GLY A 104 12.75 -2.12 8.66
CA GLY A 104 11.65 -2.61 7.80
C GLY A 104 10.71 -1.52 7.29
N LYS A 105 11.23 -0.33 6.94
CA LYS A 105 10.42 0.79 6.39
C LYS A 105 9.52 0.37 5.23
N THR A 106 10.03 -0.48 4.33
CA THR A 106 9.28 -0.99 3.17
C THR A 106 8.05 -1.79 3.60
N LEU A 107 8.18 -2.61 4.64
CA LEU A 107 7.07 -3.38 5.19
C LEU A 107 6.06 -2.48 5.94
N VAL A 108 6.56 -1.50 6.71
CA VAL A 108 5.71 -0.54 7.44
C VAL A 108 4.79 0.22 6.51
N SER A 109 5.27 0.62 5.33
CA SER A 109 4.48 1.38 4.36
C SER A 109 3.28 0.59 3.80
N THR A 110 3.30 -0.74 3.88
CA THR A 110 2.22 -1.57 3.35
C THR A 110 0.89 -1.35 4.07
N CYS A 111 0.92 -1.10 5.37
CA CYS A 111 -0.28 -0.87 6.17
C CYS A 111 -1.04 0.40 5.78
N PRO A 112 -0.43 1.60 5.79
CA PRO A 112 -1.14 2.82 5.37
C PRO A 112 -1.48 2.82 3.88
N LEU A 113 -0.67 2.22 3.00
CA LEU A 113 -1.00 2.09 1.58
C LEU A 113 -2.25 1.24 1.37
N TYR A 114 -2.32 0.07 2.00
CA TYR A 114 -3.49 -0.78 1.94
C TYR A 114 -4.74 -0.05 2.43
N LEU A 115 -4.67 0.56 3.62
CA LEU A 115 -5.79 1.28 4.23
C LEU A 115 -6.30 2.41 3.32
N ASN A 116 -5.41 3.24 2.79
CA ASN A 116 -5.80 4.35 1.94
C ASN A 116 -6.32 3.89 0.56
N ALA A 117 -5.82 2.77 0.03
CA ALA A 117 -6.33 2.18 -1.21
C ALA A 117 -7.79 1.72 -1.12
N LEU A 118 -8.32 1.47 0.09
CA LEU A 118 -9.72 1.10 0.31
C LEU A 118 -10.71 2.22 -0.10
N THR A 119 -10.25 3.46 -0.21
CA THR A 119 -11.06 4.58 -0.74
C THR A 119 -11.41 4.43 -2.21
N GLY A 120 -10.80 3.47 -2.93
CA GLY A 120 -10.92 3.32 -4.38
C GLY A 120 -10.07 4.32 -5.18
N ARG A 121 -9.33 5.20 -4.51
CA ARG A 121 -8.39 6.13 -5.15
C ARG A 121 -7.01 5.49 -5.27
N ASN A 122 -6.25 5.90 -6.29
CA ASN A 122 -4.85 5.47 -6.43
C ASN A 122 -3.99 6.04 -5.29
N CYS A 123 -3.23 5.18 -4.63
CA CYS A 123 -2.24 5.57 -3.63
C CYS A 123 -0.85 5.56 -4.26
N GLN A 124 -0.08 6.61 -4.06
CA GLN A 124 1.26 6.74 -4.61
C GLN A 124 2.31 6.58 -3.52
N LEU A 125 3.32 5.72 -3.77
CA LEU A 125 4.50 5.61 -2.93
C LEU A 125 5.72 6.12 -3.69
N VAL A 126 6.37 7.13 -3.11
CA VAL A 126 7.53 7.79 -3.69
C VAL A 126 8.81 7.17 -3.15
N THR A 127 9.70 6.74 -4.06
CA THR A 127 11.03 6.21 -3.74
C THR A 127 12.12 7.16 -4.23
N VAL A 128 13.36 6.93 -3.76
CA VAL A 128 14.50 7.77 -4.14
C VAL A 128 15.06 7.46 -5.53
N ASN A 129 14.80 6.26 -6.08
CA ASN A 129 15.27 5.86 -7.41
C ASN A 129 14.38 4.77 -8.02
N ASP A 130 14.53 4.56 -9.34
CA ASP A 130 13.76 3.61 -10.14
C ASP A 130 13.98 2.15 -9.71
N TYR A 131 15.20 1.79 -9.29
CA TYR A 131 15.48 0.45 -8.81
C TYR A 131 14.64 0.11 -7.56
N LEU A 132 14.58 1.01 -6.58
CA LEU A 132 13.76 0.82 -5.39
C LEU A 132 12.27 0.84 -5.72
N ALA A 133 11.82 1.68 -6.65
CA ALA A 133 10.44 1.68 -7.10
C ALA A 133 10.06 0.31 -7.68
N ARG A 134 10.88 -0.24 -8.58
CA ARG A 134 10.67 -1.57 -9.16
C ARG A 134 10.72 -2.67 -8.10
N ARG A 135 11.80 -2.72 -7.32
CA ARG A 135 11.99 -3.74 -6.29
C ARG A 135 10.84 -3.79 -5.29
N ASP A 136 10.47 -2.63 -4.73
CA ASP A 136 9.46 -2.57 -3.68
C ASP A 136 8.05 -2.79 -4.22
N SER A 137 7.75 -2.34 -5.44
CA SER A 137 6.47 -2.62 -6.10
C SER A 137 6.30 -4.10 -6.46
N GLU A 138 7.36 -4.78 -6.88
CA GLU A 138 7.33 -6.21 -7.13
C GLU A 138 7.20 -6.97 -5.80
N TRP A 139 8.06 -6.69 -4.82
CA TRP A 139 8.10 -7.42 -3.55
C TRP A 139 6.85 -7.22 -2.70
N MET A 140 6.52 -5.98 -2.34
CA MET A 140 5.29 -5.69 -1.57
C MET A 140 4.03 -5.88 -2.42
N GLY A 141 4.16 -5.80 -3.74
CA GLY A 141 3.09 -6.08 -4.68
C GLY A 141 2.50 -7.48 -4.53
N HIS A 142 3.28 -8.48 -4.16
CA HIS A 142 2.76 -9.82 -3.87
C HIS A 142 1.77 -9.79 -2.70
N LEU A 143 2.06 -9.04 -1.64
CA LEU A 143 1.18 -8.86 -0.49
C LEU A 143 -0.14 -8.18 -0.88
N PHE A 144 -0.07 -7.09 -1.63
CA PHE A 144 -1.26 -6.36 -2.08
C PHE A 144 -2.12 -7.18 -3.03
N ARG A 145 -1.51 -7.90 -3.98
CA ARG A 145 -2.22 -8.81 -4.90
C ARG A 145 -2.86 -9.98 -4.16
N PHE A 146 -2.22 -10.50 -3.11
CA PHE A 146 -2.81 -11.51 -2.24
C PHE A 146 -4.10 -10.99 -1.61
N LEU A 147 -4.13 -9.74 -1.17
CA LEU A 147 -5.30 -9.06 -0.62
C LEU A 147 -6.30 -8.55 -1.69
N GLY A 148 -6.00 -8.72 -2.98
CA GLY A 148 -6.91 -8.37 -4.08
C GLY A 148 -6.74 -6.97 -4.63
N LEU A 149 -5.69 -6.23 -4.28
CA LEU A 149 -5.35 -4.94 -4.85
C LEU A 149 -4.42 -5.07 -6.06
N THR A 150 -4.48 -4.07 -6.95
CA THR A 150 -3.57 -3.93 -8.09
C THR A 150 -2.41 -3.00 -7.76
N VAL A 151 -1.23 -3.31 -8.31
CA VAL A 151 0.00 -2.55 -8.07
C VAL A 151 0.69 -2.25 -9.39
N GLY A 152 0.99 -0.99 -9.61
CA GLY A 152 1.76 -0.47 -10.73
C GLY A 152 3.11 0.13 -10.28
N CYS A 153 4.00 0.30 -11.24
CA CYS A 153 5.29 0.96 -11.05
C CYS A 153 5.58 1.86 -12.24
N ILE A 154 5.82 3.15 -11.99
CA ILE A 154 6.24 4.11 -13.01
C ILE A 154 7.76 4.10 -13.10
N GLN A 155 8.27 3.93 -14.33
CA GLN A 155 9.69 3.98 -14.64
C GLN A 155 9.96 4.94 -15.78
N ASN A 156 11.20 5.47 -15.84
CA ASN A 156 11.59 6.50 -16.81
C ASN A 156 11.32 6.12 -18.26
N SER A 157 11.58 4.87 -18.65
CA SER A 157 11.44 4.38 -20.03
C SER A 157 10.01 4.13 -20.50
N MET A 158 9.00 4.33 -19.64
CA MET A 158 7.60 4.04 -19.96
C MET A 158 7.00 5.08 -20.89
N ASP A 159 6.25 4.61 -21.89
CA ASP A 159 5.38 5.44 -22.71
C ASP A 159 4.12 5.92 -21.96
N SER A 160 3.40 6.85 -22.57
CA SER A 160 2.22 7.45 -21.96
C SER A 160 1.07 6.46 -21.71
N GLN A 161 0.93 5.46 -22.57
CA GLN A 161 -0.13 4.46 -22.41
C GLN A 161 0.16 3.55 -21.22
N SER A 162 1.38 3.01 -21.16
CA SER A 162 1.82 2.19 -20.02
C SER A 162 1.71 2.94 -18.68
N ARG A 163 2.06 4.23 -18.67
CA ARG A 163 1.91 5.06 -17.44
C ARG A 163 0.45 5.17 -16.99
N ARG A 164 -0.51 5.36 -17.93
CA ARG A 164 -1.94 5.38 -17.59
C ARG A 164 -2.40 4.08 -16.93
N GLU A 165 -1.94 2.94 -17.44
CA GLU A 165 -2.26 1.64 -16.86
C GLU A 165 -1.72 1.51 -15.43
N MET A 166 -0.52 2.03 -15.17
CA MET A 166 0.06 2.05 -13.82
C MET A 166 -0.75 2.95 -12.87
N TYR A 167 -1.17 4.14 -13.32
CA TYR A 167 -2.01 5.02 -12.52
C TYR A 167 -3.44 4.49 -12.30
N ALA A 168 -3.93 3.60 -13.15
CA ALA A 168 -5.21 2.92 -12.95
C ALA A 168 -5.17 1.84 -11.84
N CYS A 169 -3.98 1.47 -11.36
CA CYS A 169 -3.83 0.54 -10.23
C CYS A 169 -4.25 1.18 -8.91
N ASN A 170 -4.56 0.36 -7.90
CA ASN A 170 -4.87 0.85 -6.56
C ASN A 170 -3.66 1.50 -5.88
N ILE A 171 -2.45 0.98 -6.14
CA ILE A 171 -1.20 1.47 -5.58
C ILE A 171 -0.19 1.61 -6.71
N THR A 172 0.50 2.77 -6.78
CA THR A 172 1.53 3.03 -7.79
C THR A 172 2.83 3.46 -7.12
N TYR A 173 3.91 2.78 -7.45
CA TYR A 173 5.27 3.12 -7.03
C TYR A 173 5.97 3.94 -8.11
N GLY A 174 6.82 4.87 -7.70
CA GLY A 174 7.62 5.67 -8.62
C GLY A 174 8.56 6.61 -7.89
N THR A 175 9.36 7.36 -8.63
CA THR A 175 10.20 8.40 -8.06
C THR A 175 9.49 9.75 -8.02
N ALA A 176 9.96 10.66 -7.16
CA ALA A 176 9.42 12.01 -7.08
C ALA A 176 9.51 12.75 -8.43
N SER A 177 10.58 12.51 -9.20
CA SER A 177 10.77 13.10 -10.52
C SER A 177 9.72 12.61 -11.51
N GLU A 178 9.45 11.31 -11.55
CA GLU A 178 8.47 10.72 -12.47
C GLU A 178 7.06 11.25 -12.19
N PHE A 179 6.61 11.22 -10.93
CA PHE A 179 5.31 11.77 -10.56
C PHE A 179 5.22 13.29 -10.82
N GLY A 180 6.30 14.03 -10.52
CA GLY A 180 6.36 15.46 -10.75
C GLY A 180 6.28 15.83 -12.22
N PHE A 181 7.02 15.14 -13.10
CA PHE A 181 6.97 15.37 -14.54
C PHE A 181 5.63 14.94 -15.16
N ASP A 182 5.03 13.85 -14.69
CA ASP A 182 3.70 13.46 -15.14
C ASP A 182 2.65 14.49 -14.74
N TYR A 183 2.69 14.99 -13.51
CA TYR A 183 1.83 16.08 -13.07
C TYR A 183 1.98 17.35 -13.92
N LEU A 184 3.22 17.75 -14.24
CA LEU A 184 3.47 18.91 -15.11
C LEU A 184 2.97 18.68 -16.54
N ARG A 185 3.14 17.49 -17.08
CA ARG A 185 2.61 17.12 -18.41
C ARG A 185 1.10 17.21 -18.46
N ASP A 186 0.41 16.67 -17.45
CA ASP A 186 -1.05 16.70 -17.38
C ASP A 186 -1.60 18.12 -17.30
N ASN A 187 -0.94 19.00 -16.54
CA ASN A 187 -1.36 20.40 -16.38
C ASN A 187 -0.87 21.32 -17.50
N GLY A 188 0.21 20.95 -18.21
CA GLY A 188 0.79 21.75 -19.30
C GLY A 188 0.12 21.55 -20.67
N THR A 189 -0.76 20.59 -20.81
CA THR A 189 -1.41 20.26 -22.08
C THR A 189 -2.90 20.58 -22.03
N VAL A 190 -3.36 21.35 -23.03
CA VAL A 190 -4.77 21.77 -23.21
C VAL A 190 -5.68 20.62 -23.65
N SER A 191 -5.14 19.42 -23.88
CA SER A 191 -5.87 18.26 -24.35
C SER A 191 -6.13 17.25 -23.23
N TYR A 192 -7.39 17.00 -22.94
CA TYR A 192 -7.89 16.05 -21.92
C TYR A 192 -7.55 14.57 -22.15
N THR A 193 -6.60 14.27 -23.01
CA THR A 193 -6.19 12.90 -23.36
C THR A 193 -4.97 12.41 -22.60
N HIS A 194 -4.50 13.15 -21.60
CA HIS A 194 -3.22 12.88 -20.92
C HIS A 194 -3.35 12.14 -19.59
N LEU A 195 -2.20 11.63 -19.16
CA LEU A 195 -1.97 10.99 -17.88
C LEU A 195 -2.55 11.85 -16.74
N ARG A 196 -3.51 11.35 -16.00
CA ARG A 196 -3.91 11.99 -14.74
C ARG A 196 -2.96 11.48 -13.65
N ALA A 197 -2.00 12.30 -13.26
CA ALA A 197 -1.52 12.28 -11.91
C ALA A 197 -2.72 12.70 -11.05
N HIS A 198 -3.25 11.82 -10.24
CA HIS A 198 -4.52 12.03 -9.53
C HIS A 198 -4.60 13.40 -8.87
N GLU A 199 -5.76 14.03 -9.01
CA GLU A 199 -6.13 15.17 -8.19
C GLU A 199 -5.90 14.79 -6.72
N THR A 200 -4.80 15.27 -6.17
CA THR A 200 -4.67 15.37 -4.74
C THR A 200 -5.71 16.39 -4.29
N THR A 201 -6.87 15.93 -3.90
CA THR A 201 -7.81 16.79 -3.18
C THR A 201 -7.09 17.27 -1.94
N ASN A 202 -6.66 18.52 -1.96
CA ASN A 202 -6.25 19.25 -0.78
C ASN A 202 -7.46 19.36 0.14
N TYR A 203 -7.38 18.71 1.29
CA TYR A 203 -8.15 19.01 2.49
C TYR A 203 -7.18 19.31 3.60
#